data_ce9a9d1d429976214c60e1c97fb29c6f
#
_entry.id   ce9a9d1d429976214c60e1c97fb29c6f
#
_cell.length_a   1.000
_cell.length_b   1.000
_cell.length_c   1.000
_cell.angle_alpha   90.00
_cell.angle_beta   90.00
_cell.angle_gamma   90.00
#
_symmetry.space_group_name_H-M   'P 1'
#
loop_
_entity.id
_entity.type
_entity.pdbx_description
1 polymer ?
#
loop_
_entity_poly.entity_id
_entity_poly.type
_entity_poly.pdbx_seq_one_letter_code
_entity_poly.pdbx_strand_id
1 'polypeptide(L)'
;MAGFSGGQIVIADWRDALPKEPNKLRPAVVVEDESLFDPTYPNVILVPLTEDQRLAITDLSVAIDPTPENGCTKRCYALSHCVATTSAKRVRPTSSRIAEHELAAMRRQIALAVGLE
;
A
#
# COMPACT_ATOMS: atom_id res chain seq x y z
N MET A 1 17.43 -11.64 6.10
CA MET A 1 16.60 -11.06 5.08
C MET A 1 15.77 -9.92 5.63
N ALA A 2 15.85 -8.81 5.02
CA ALA A 2 15.08 -7.67 5.48
C ALA A 2 13.60 -7.88 5.19
N GLY A 3 12.78 -7.64 6.17
CA GLY A 3 11.36 -7.59 5.95
C GLY A 3 10.96 -6.25 5.38
N PHE A 4 9.67 -6.05 5.27
CA PHE A 4 9.10 -4.78 4.86
C PHE A 4 8.66 -4.02 6.10
N SER A 5 8.66 -2.69 6.04
CA SER A 5 8.25 -1.88 7.18
C SER A 5 7.07 -0.99 6.82
N GLY A 6 6.21 -0.74 7.80
CA GLY A 6 5.02 0.08 7.58
C GLY A 6 5.37 1.44 7.03
N GLY A 7 4.66 1.86 5.99
CA GLY A 7 4.88 3.12 5.31
C GLY A 7 5.84 3.03 4.12
N GLN A 8 6.53 1.92 3.95
CA GLN A 8 7.42 1.73 2.81
C GLN A 8 6.60 1.58 1.54
N ILE A 9 7.04 2.25 0.47
CA ILE A 9 6.45 2.07 -0.85
C ILE A 9 7.19 0.94 -1.55
N VAL A 10 6.43 0.04 -2.15
CA VAL A 10 6.96 -1.14 -2.85
C VAL A 10 6.30 -1.25 -4.21
N ILE A 11 6.87 -2.09 -5.07
CA ILE A 11 6.24 -2.43 -6.35
C ILE A 11 5.75 -3.86 -6.23
N ALA A 12 4.46 -4.06 -6.38
CA ALA A 12 3.84 -5.36 -6.21
C ALA A 12 3.27 -5.88 -7.52
N ASP A 13 3.34 -7.19 -7.70
CA ASP A 13 2.73 -7.88 -8.83
C ASP A 13 1.31 -8.29 -8.44
N TRP A 14 0.33 -7.62 -9.04
CA TRP A 14 -1.09 -7.81 -8.75
C TRP A 14 -1.80 -8.71 -9.75
N ARG A 15 -1.05 -9.55 -10.47
CA ARG A 15 -1.61 -10.21 -11.66
C ARG A 15 -2.93 -10.93 -11.43
N ASP A 16 -3.16 -11.46 -10.23
CA ASP A 16 -4.39 -12.18 -9.94
C ASP A 16 -5.47 -11.28 -9.35
N ALA A 17 -5.09 -10.09 -8.86
CA ALA A 17 -6.02 -9.18 -8.21
C ALA A 17 -6.60 -8.14 -9.17
N LEU A 18 -5.95 -7.92 -10.32
CA LEU A 18 -6.34 -6.90 -11.29
C LEU A 18 -6.41 -7.54 -12.68
N PRO A 19 -7.40 -8.39 -12.94
CA PRO A 19 -7.39 -9.26 -14.13
C PRO A 19 -7.48 -8.51 -15.46
N LYS A 20 -7.96 -7.27 -15.46
CA LYS A 20 -8.10 -6.50 -16.71
C LYS A 20 -6.95 -5.57 -16.98
N GLU A 21 -5.93 -5.57 -16.13
CA GLU A 21 -4.78 -4.69 -16.29
C GLU A 21 -3.74 -5.34 -17.19
N PRO A 22 -3.28 -4.65 -18.24
CA PRO A 22 -2.21 -5.20 -19.07
C PRO A 22 -0.86 -5.24 -18.33
N ASN A 23 -0.63 -4.28 -17.45
CA ASN A 23 0.57 -4.26 -16.61
C ASN A 23 0.14 -4.45 -15.17
N LYS A 24 0.56 -5.55 -14.57
CA LYS A 24 0.15 -5.90 -13.21
C LYS A 24 1.09 -5.37 -12.14
N LEU A 25 2.21 -4.76 -12.53
CA LEU A 25 3.15 -4.20 -11.56
C LEU A 25 2.66 -2.82 -11.15
N ARG A 26 2.39 -2.64 -9.86
CA ARG A 26 1.81 -1.41 -9.34
C ARG A 26 2.48 -1.02 -8.02
N PRO A 27 2.61 0.27 -7.76
CA PRO A 27 3.08 0.71 -6.44
C PRO A 27 2.03 0.40 -5.37
N ALA A 28 2.54 0.16 -4.18
CA ALA A 28 1.70 -0.13 -3.02
C ALA A 28 2.43 0.34 -1.78
N VAL A 29 1.69 0.46 -0.67
CA VAL A 29 2.25 0.83 0.62
C VAL A 29 2.14 -0.35 1.56
N VAL A 30 3.22 -0.67 2.25
CA VAL A 30 3.20 -1.66 3.33
C VAL A 30 2.45 -1.05 4.50
N VAL A 31 1.40 -1.73 4.96
CA VAL A 31 0.58 -1.23 6.06
C VAL A 31 0.63 -2.11 7.30
N GLU A 32 1.29 -3.25 7.23
CA GLU A 32 1.41 -4.12 8.39
C GLU A 32 2.28 -3.48 9.46
N ASP A 33 2.08 -3.91 10.70
CA ASP A 33 2.98 -3.61 11.80
C ASP A 33 4.05 -4.69 11.80
N GLU A 34 5.23 -4.34 11.32
CA GLU A 34 6.30 -5.32 11.14
C GLU A 34 6.75 -5.97 12.44
N SER A 35 6.47 -5.34 13.59
CA SER A 35 6.84 -5.92 14.88
C SER A 35 6.05 -7.19 15.21
N LEU A 36 4.94 -7.43 14.50
CA LEU A 36 4.09 -8.58 14.73
C LEU A 36 4.47 -9.78 13.89
N PHE A 37 5.41 -9.62 12.97
CA PHE A 37 5.73 -10.68 12.00
C PHE A 37 7.20 -11.06 12.08
N ASP A 38 7.46 -12.35 11.99
CA ASP A 38 8.81 -12.86 11.84
C ASP A 38 9.37 -12.37 10.49
N PRO A 39 10.66 -11.97 10.42
CA PRO A 39 11.23 -11.52 9.15
C PRO A 39 11.17 -12.55 8.03
N THR A 40 10.99 -13.82 8.35
CA THR A 40 10.87 -14.89 7.34
C THR A 40 9.41 -15.16 6.96
N TYR A 41 8.46 -14.43 7.54
CA TYR A 41 7.05 -14.63 7.21
C TYR A 41 6.85 -14.40 5.71
N PRO A 42 6.16 -15.31 5.00
CA PRO A 42 6.18 -15.29 3.53
C PRO A 42 5.26 -14.27 2.88
N ASN A 43 4.38 -13.62 3.63
CA ASN A 43 3.41 -12.69 3.07
C ASN A 43 3.56 -11.30 3.66
N VAL A 44 3.03 -10.30 2.93
CA VAL A 44 3.06 -8.92 3.38
C VAL A 44 1.71 -8.26 3.09
N ILE A 45 1.26 -7.38 3.98
CA ILE A 45 -0.03 -6.70 3.86
C ILE A 45 0.20 -5.34 3.20
N LEU A 46 -0.50 -5.10 2.09
CA LEU A 46 -0.30 -3.94 1.24
C LEU A 46 -1.61 -3.22 0.96
N VAL A 47 -1.49 -1.91 0.68
CA VAL A 47 -2.57 -1.09 0.13
C VAL A 47 -2.09 -0.56 -1.22
N PRO A 48 -2.87 -0.75 -2.29
CA PRO A 48 -2.45 -0.28 -3.62
C PRO A 48 -2.54 1.24 -3.72
N LEU A 49 -1.64 1.80 -4.53
CA LEU A 49 -1.65 3.21 -4.91
C LEU A 49 -2.11 3.33 -6.35
N THR A 50 -2.89 4.38 -6.64
CA THR A 50 -3.35 4.66 -8.00
C THR A 50 -3.30 6.16 -8.26
N GLU A 51 -3.04 6.54 -9.51
CA GLU A 51 -3.18 7.93 -9.93
C GLU A 51 -4.61 8.24 -10.40
N ASP A 52 -5.46 7.24 -10.50
CA ASP A 52 -6.82 7.39 -11.00
C ASP A 52 -7.76 7.86 -9.88
N GLN A 53 -8.05 9.15 -9.89
CA GLN A 53 -8.91 9.77 -8.88
C GLN A 53 -10.31 9.12 -8.84
N ARG A 54 -10.76 8.56 -9.96
CA ARG A 54 -12.10 7.95 -10.01
C ARG A 54 -12.22 6.72 -9.13
N LEU A 55 -11.10 6.11 -8.76
CA LEU A 55 -11.10 4.93 -7.89
C LEU A 55 -11.11 5.30 -6.41
N ALA A 56 -10.86 6.56 -6.08
CA ALA A 56 -10.83 7.00 -4.68
C ALA A 56 -12.25 7.07 -4.12
N ILE A 57 -12.40 6.56 -2.90
CA ILE A 57 -13.67 6.62 -2.18
C ILE A 57 -13.46 7.49 -0.95
N THR A 58 -14.33 8.48 -0.76
CA THR A 58 -14.25 9.36 0.40
C THR A 58 -14.22 8.54 1.68
N ASP A 59 -13.33 8.88 2.60
CA ASP A 59 -13.10 8.23 3.90
C ASP A 59 -12.46 6.85 3.79
N LEU A 60 -12.21 6.34 2.58
CA LEU A 60 -11.55 5.05 2.38
C LEU A 60 -10.33 5.18 1.47
N SER A 61 -9.89 6.40 1.20
CA SER A 61 -8.66 6.63 0.44
C SER A 61 -7.90 7.81 1.03
N VAL A 62 -6.59 7.81 0.84
CA VAL A 62 -5.69 8.86 1.30
C VAL A 62 -5.00 9.46 0.10
N ALA A 63 -5.17 10.78 -0.11
CA ALA A 63 -4.47 11.48 -1.18
C ALA A 63 -3.03 11.72 -0.74
N ILE A 64 -2.10 11.39 -1.62
CA ILE A 64 -0.67 11.51 -1.35
C ILE A 64 -0.06 12.42 -2.41
N ASP A 65 0.39 13.59 -1.98
CA ASP A 65 1.06 14.53 -2.87
C ASP A 65 2.54 14.19 -2.98
N PRO A 66 3.19 14.51 -4.12
CA PRO A 66 4.60 14.22 -4.30
C PRO A 66 5.48 14.88 -3.23
N THR A 67 6.41 14.10 -2.70
CA THR A 67 7.46 14.57 -1.80
C THR A 67 8.77 13.91 -2.19
N PRO A 68 9.91 14.47 -1.76
CA PRO A 68 11.19 13.78 -2.00
C PRO A 68 11.23 12.39 -1.40
N GLU A 69 10.57 12.19 -0.26
CA GLU A 69 10.62 10.92 0.45
C GLU A 69 9.77 9.85 -0.20
N ASN A 70 8.63 10.21 -0.81
CA ASN A 70 7.76 9.21 -1.41
C ASN A 70 8.06 8.94 -2.88
N GLY A 71 8.85 9.79 -3.53
CA GLY A 71 9.25 9.57 -4.91
C GLY A 71 8.12 9.64 -5.94
N CYS A 72 6.95 10.09 -5.55
CA CYS A 72 5.83 10.23 -6.47
C CYS A 72 6.05 11.42 -7.40
N THR A 73 5.64 11.28 -8.65
CA THR A 73 5.71 12.37 -9.62
C THR A 73 4.39 13.10 -9.76
N LYS A 74 3.29 12.46 -9.36
CA LYS A 74 1.94 13.01 -9.39
C LYS A 74 1.23 12.65 -8.11
N ARG A 75 0.15 13.37 -7.80
CA ARG A 75 -0.73 12.98 -6.70
C ARG A 75 -1.25 11.56 -6.97
N CYS A 76 -1.22 10.74 -5.96
CA CYS A 76 -1.82 9.42 -6.03
C CYS A 76 -2.72 9.19 -4.82
N TYR A 77 -3.45 8.09 -4.85
CA TYR A 77 -4.44 7.77 -3.83
C TYR A 77 -4.17 6.37 -3.33
N ALA A 78 -4.06 6.25 -2.01
CA ALA A 78 -3.96 4.94 -1.37
C ALA A 78 -5.38 4.43 -1.15
N LEU A 79 -5.70 3.28 -1.72
CA LEU A 79 -7.04 2.71 -1.66
C LEU A 79 -7.13 1.78 -0.47
N SER A 80 -7.40 2.34 0.71
CA SER A 80 -7.33 1.62 1.96
C SER A 80 -8.27 0.42 2.00
N HIS A 81 -9.43 0.53 1.36
CA HIS A 81 -10.41 -0.56 1.31
C HIS A 81 -9.96 -1.72 0.42
N CYS A 82 -8.90 -1.52 -0.36
CA CYS A 82 -8.36 -2.58 -1.22
C CYS A 82 -7.15 -3.27 -0.57
N VAL A 83 -7.03 -3.16 0.74
CA VAL A 83 -5.95 -3.82 1.47
C VAL A 83 -5.94 -5.31 1.15
N ALA A 84 -4.75 -5.85 0.93
CA ALA A 84 -4.60 -7.24 0.53
C ALA A 84 -3.28 -7.79 1.02
N THR A 85 -3.24 -9.09 1.21
CA THR A 85 -2.01 -9.81 1.54
C THR A 85 -1.49 -10.50 0.28
N THR A 86 -0.20 -10.39 0.04
CA THR A 86 0.41 -11.05 -1.11
C THR A 86 1.75 -11.67 -0.70
N SER A 87 2.23 -12.58 -1.52
CA SER A 87 3.53 -13.22 -1.29
C SER A 87 4.65 -12.18 -1.38
N ALA A 88 5.57 -12.21 -0.43
CA ALA A 88 6.73 -11.33 -0.45
C ALA A 88 7.56 -11.51 -1.73
N LYS A 89 7.47 -12.68 -2.37
CA LYS A 89 8.18 -12.95 -3.61
C LYS A 89 7.66 -12.11 -4.77
N ARG A 90 6.44 -11.57 -4.66
CA ARG A 90 5.84 -10.73 -5.69
C ARG A 90 6.06 -9.25 -5.43
N VAL A 91 6.84 -8.90 -4.42
CA VAL A 91 6.98 -7.52 -3.95
C VAL A 91 8.44 -7.12 -4.00
N ARG A 92 8.71 -6.00 -4.68
CA ARG A 92 10.05 -5.41 -4.71
C ARG A 92 10.10 -4.17 -3.82
N PRO A 93 11.06 -4.09 -2.90
CA PRO A 93 11.20 -2.92 -2.04
C PRO A 93 11.72 -1.72 -2.85
N THR A 94 11.38 -0.52 -2.38
CA THR A 94 12.00 0.72 -2.83
C THR A 94 12.53 1.46 -1.60
N SER A 95 13.27 2.55 -1.83
CA SER A 95 13.71 3.41 -0.75
C SER A 95 12.69 4.48 -0.41
N SER A 96 11.53 4.50 -1.08
CA SER A 96 10.52 5.53 -0.89
C SER A 96 9.59 5.19 0.26
N ARG A 97 9.05 6.23 0.92
CA ARG A 97 8.17 6.08 2.07
C ARG A 97 7.11 7.16 2.06
N ILE A 98 5.92 6.83 2.55
CA ILE A 98 4.90 7.84 2.84
C ILE A 98 5.15 8.43 4.23
N ALA A 99 4.44 9.51 4.54
CA ALA A 99 4.52 10.14 5.85
C ALA A 99 3.79 9.29 6.89
N GLU A 100 4.20 9.41 8.16
CA GLU A 100 3.59 8.63 9.23
C GLU A 100 2.12 8.95 9.42
N HIS A 101 1.72 10.23 9.24
CA HIS A 101 0.31 10.58 9.37
C HIS A 101 -0.53 9.96 8.23
N GLU A 102 0.05 9.77 7.06
CA GLU A 102 -0.63 9.11 5.96
C GLU A 102 -0.83 7.63 6.27
N LEU A 103 0.19 6.98 6.81
CA LEU A 103 0.08 5.58 7.21
C LEU A 103 -0.98 5.40 8.30
N ALA A 104 -0.99 6.29 9.29
CA ALA A 104 -1.99 6.23 10.36
C ALA A 104 -3.40 6.40 9.80
N ALA A 105 -3.58 7.31 8.83
CA ALA A 105 -4.88 7.50 8.20
C ALA A 105 -5.31 6.25 7.44
N MET A 106 -4.40 5.62 6.73
CA MET A 106 -4.71 4.39 5.99
C MET A 106 -5.13 3.27 6.93
N ARG A 107 -4.41 3.10 8.04
CA ARG A 107 -4.75 2.07 9.02
C ARG A 107 -6.11 2.31 9.64
N ARG A 108 -6.45 3.56 9.91
CA ARG A 108 -7.75 3.93 10.45
C ARG A 108 -8.86 3.63 9.45
N GLN A 109 -8.62 3.92 8.17
CA GLN A 109 -9.59 3.66 7.12
C GLN A 109 -9.80 2.16 6.91
N ILE A 110 -8.75 1.36 7.04
CA ILE A 110 -8.89 -0.09 6.96
C ILE A 110 -9.80 -0.59 8.08
N ALA A 111 -9.60 -0.09 9.30
CA ALA A 111 -10.45 -0.46 10.42
C ALA A 111 -11.90 -0.08 10.15
N LEU A 112 -12.13 1.11 9.60
CA LEU A 112 -13.48 1.55 9.23
C LEU A 112 -14.07 0.64 8.17
N ALA A 113 -13.31 0.31 7.14
CA ALA A 113 -13.80 -0.48 6.01
C ALA A 113 -14.24 -1.89 6.43
N VAL A 114 -13.62 -2.44 7.49
CA VAL A 114 -13.97 -3.78 7.97
C VAL A 114 -14.89 -3.74 9.20
N GLY A 115 -15.42 -2.58 9.53
CA GLY A 115 -16.44 -2.46 10.55
C GLY A 115 -15.93 -2.34 11.99
N LEU A 116 -14.68 -1.94 12.17
CA LEU A 116 -14.12 -1.82 13.50
C LEU A 116 -14.30 -0.43 14.12
N GLU A 117 -14.93 0.49 13.38
CA GLU A 117 -15.14 1.86 13.88
C GLU A 117 -16.57 2.28 13.74
#